data_cb329dac0d3f146eb5943be8d56a5f74
#
_entry.id   cb329dac0d3f146eb5943be8d56a5f74
#
_cell.length_a   1.000
_cell.length_b   1.000
_cell.length_c   1.000
_cell.angle_alpha   90.00
_cell.angle_beta   90.00
_cell.angle_gamma   90.00
#
_symmetry.space_group_name_H-M   'P 1'
#
loop_
_entity.id
_entity.type
_entity.pdbx_description
1 polymer ?
#
loop_
_entity_poly.entity_id
_entity_poly.type
_entity_poly.pdbx_seq_one_letter_code
_entity_poly.pdbx_strand_id
1 'polypeptide(L)'
;DLVRSRGLGDVYKRQIWNWGEGMYKVKAAKAEANIARYQLADAKEKVELQVSQASYKVNEAAKRLSMAEKNLEKADENLRYAKLGFMEGVIPTSNVLEAQTAWLSAQSDKIDAQIDVKLTEVYLRKSMGVLK
;
A
#
# COMPACT_ATOMS: atom_id res chain seq x y z
N ASP A 1 31.51 68.32 17.61
CA ASP A 1 31.27 67.18 18.55
C ASP A 1 29.88 66.57 18.43
N LEU A 2 28.84 67.36 18.14
CA LEU A 2 27.47 66.83 17.91
C LEU A 2 27.34 66.06 16.62
N VAL A 3 28.09 66.40 15.56
CA VAL A 3 28.10 65.70 14.27
C VAL A 3 28.77 64.35 14.41
N ARG A 4 29.78 64.23 15.27
CA ARG A 4 30.51 63.00 15.55
C ARG A 4 29.65 62.00 16.34
N SER A 5 28.87 62.47 17.29
CA SER A 5 28.01 61.63 18.08
C SER A 5 26.81 61.11 17.27
N ARG A 6 26.32 61.88 16.31
CA ARG A 6 25.26 61.45 15.37
C ARG A 6 25.77 60.39 14.41
N GLY A 7 26.98 60.55 13.88
CA GLY A 7 27.61 59.57 13.01
C GLY A 7 27.84 58.21 13.70
N LEU A 8 28.27 58.22 14.94
CA LEU A 8 28.45 57.03 15.76
C LEU A 8 27.12 56.36 16.09
N GLY A 9 26.07 57.11 16.38
CA GLY A 9 24.74 56.57 16.63
C GLY A 9 24.15 55.90 15.41
N ASP A 10 24.35 56.44 14.21
CA ASP A 10 23.87 55.86 12.97
C ASP A 10 24.62 54.55 12.61
N VAL A 11 25.93 54.52 12.84
CA VAL A 11 26.75 53.31 12.63
C VAL A 11 26.31 52.20 13.59
N TYR A 12 26.04 52.53 14.86
CA TYR A 12 25.52 51.53 15.82
C TYR A 12 24.13 51.05 15.44
N LYS A 13 23.24 51.91 15.01
CA LYS A 13 21.91 51.51 14.54
C LYS A 13 21.98 50.57 13.33
N ARG A 14 22.86 50.83 12.39
CA ARG A 14 23.07 49.99 11.21
C ARG A 14 23.62 48.64 11.61
N GLN A 15 24.56 48.56 12.53
CA GLN A 15 25.13 47.30 13.01
C GLN A 15 24.09 46.46 13.75
N ILE A 16 23.31 47.04 14.63
CA ILE A 16 22.21 46.34 15.34
C ILE A 16 21.15 45.88 14.36
N TRP A 17 20.82 46.68 13.38
CA TRP A 17 19.85 46.33 12.34
C TRP A 17 20.34 45.16 11.48
N ASN A 18 21.59 45.22 11.02
CA ASN A 18 22.19 44.13 10.24
C ASN A 18 22.33 42.84 11.06
N TRP A 19 22.60 42.94 12.32
CA TRP A 19 22.73 41.81 13.22
C TRP A 19 21.39 41.12 13.46
N GLY A 20 20.34 41.91 13.66
CA GLY A 20 18.97 41.39 13.78
C GLY A 20 18.48 40.75 12.49
N GLU A 21 18.81 41.33 11.34
CA GLU A 21 18.47 40.75 10.02
C GLU A 21 19.21 39.43 9.79
N GLY A 22 20.50 39.34 10.15
CA GLY A 22 21.29 38.12 10.06
C GLY A 22 20.72 37.02 10.94
N MET A 23 20.35 37.32 12.18
CA MET A 23 19.72 36.38 13.09
C MET A 23 18.36 35.92 12.57
N TYR A 24 17.60 36.82 11.99
CA TYR A 24 16.30 36.46 11.39
C TYR A 24 16.44 35.52 10.21
N LYS A 25 17.41 35.74 9.35
CA LYS A 25 17.73 34.86 8.22
C LYS A 25 18.16 33.47 8.68
N VAL A 26 18.99 33.40 9.72
CA VAL A 26 19.43 32.11 10.29
C VAL A 26 18.25 31.35 10.91
N LYS A 27 17.35 32.04 11.61
CA LYS A 27 16.14 31.43 12.16
C LYS A 27 15.22 30.92 11.05
N ALA A 28 15.03 31.71 9.99
CA ALA A 28 14.22 31.32 8.83
C ALA A 28 14.82 30.10 8.13
N ALA A 29 16.13 30.05 7.92
CA ALA A 29 16.82 28.92 7.32
C ALA A 29 16.70 27.65 8.18
N LYS A 30 16.81 27.77 9.49
CA LYS A 30 16.61 26.66 10.43
C LYS A 30 15.18 26.14 10.41
N ALA A 31 14.21 27.04 10.36
CA ALA A 31 12.79 26.69 10.28
C ALA A 31 12.49 25.95 8.96
N GLU A 32 13.02 26.41 7.84
CA GLU A 32 12.89 25.75 6.54
C GLU A 32 13.55 24.35 6.54
N ALA A 33 14.74 24.22 7.13
CA ALA A 33 15.43 22.94 7.25
C ALA A 33 14.63 21.97 8.13
N ASN A 34 14.02 22.43 9.22
CA ASN A 34 13.18 21.61 10.07
C ASN A 34 11.90 21.16 9.35
N ILE A 35 11.27 22.07 8.61
CA ILE A 35 10.08 21.72 7.78
C ILE A 35 10.45 20.67 6.76
N ALA A 36 11.59 20.81 6.07
CA ALA A 36 12.06 19.82 5.10
C ALA A 36 12.31 18.46 5.75
N ARG A 37 12.89 18.43 6.96
CA ARG A 37 13.10 17.20 7.72
C ARG A 37 11.78 16.53 8.10
N TYR A 38 10.80 17.29 8.57
CA TYR A 38 9.48 16.77 8.92
C TYR A 38 8.75 16.23 7.70
N GLN A 39 8.83 16.91 6.57
CA GLN A 39 8.24 16.45 5.30
C GLN A 39 8.88 15.14 4.83
N LEU A 40 10.20 15.01 4.99
CA LEU A 40 10.93 13.83 4.62
C LEU A 40 10.59 12.64 5.54
N ALA A 41 10.46 12.88 6.83
CA ALA A 41 10.02 11.89 7.81
C ALA A 41 8.60 11.43 7.53
N ASP A 42 7.68 12.35 7.23
CA ASP A 42 6.30 12.04 6.85
C ASP A 42 6.23 11.20 5.59
N ALA A 43 7.01 11.56 4.56
CA ALA A 43 7.07 10.81 3.31
C ALA A 43 7.59 9.39 3.55
N LYS A 44 8.60 9.25 4.41
CA LYS A 44 9.17 7.96 4.78
C LYS A 44 8.17 7.09 5.52
N GLU A 45 7.45 7.65 6.48
CA GLU A 45 6.39 6.95 7.21
C GLU A 45 5.25 6.51 6.29
N LYS A 46 4.85 7.37 5.36
CA LYS A 46 3.81 7.04 4.37
C LYS A 46 4.24 5.87 3.48
N VAL A 47 5.49 5.88 3.02
CA VAL A 47 6.04 4.79 2.19
C VAL A 47 6.10 3.49 2.99
N GLU A 48 6.56 3.52 4.24
CA GLU A 48 6.60 2.36 5.12
C GLU A 48 5.20 1.80 5.38
N LEU A 49 4.22 2.67 5.59
CA LEU A 49 2.83 2.28 5.77
C LEU A 49 2.26 1.63 4.50
N GLN A 50 2.53 2.22 3.34
CA GLN A 50 2.08 1.67 2.05
C GLN A 50 2.69 0.29 1.79
N VAL A 51 3.98 0.10 2.06
CA VAL A 51 4.66 -1.20 1.91
C VAL A 51 4.06 -2.22 2.88
N SER A 52 3.83 -1.83 4.12
CA SER A 52 3.22 -2.70 5.14
C SER A 52 1.81 -3.14 4.73
N GLN A 53 0.98 -2.21 4.25
CA GLN A 53 -0.37 -2.50 3.76
C GLN A 53 -0.34 -3.39 2.51
N ALA A 54 0.57 -3.12 1.59
CA ALA A 54 0.73 -3.92 0.37
C ALA A 54 1.17 -5.35 0.71
N SER A 55 2.10 -5.52 1.65
CA SER A 55 2.56 -6.82 2.13
C SER A 55 1.41 -7.61 2.79
N TYR A 56 0.61 -6.93 3.59
CA TYR A 56 -0.59 -7.54 4.21
C TYR A 56 -1.59 -8.02 3.15
N LYS A 57 -1.84 -7.21 2.12
CA LYS A 57 -2.73 -7.58 1.02
C LYS A 57 -2.23 -8.79 0.23
N VAL A 58 -0.92 -8.90 0.01
CA VAL A 58 -0.31 -10.06 -0.64
C VAL A 58 -0.56 -11.32 0.20
N ASN A 59 -0.34 -11.25 1.50
CA ASN A 59 -0.57 -12.39 2.40
C ASN A 59 -2.05 -12.80 2.42
N GLU A 60 -2.97 -11.85 2.47
CA GLU A 60 -4.41 -12.13 2.39
C GLU A 60 -4.81 -12.77 1.07
N ALA A 61 -4.29 -12.25 -0.04
CA ALA A 61 -4.56 -12.80 -1.36
C ALA A 61 -4.04 -14.23 -1.48
N ALA A 62 -2.86 -14.54 -0.93
CA ALA A 62 -2.30 -15.89 -0.90
C ALA A 62 -3.17 -16.85 -0.09
N LYS A 63 -3.72 -16.39 1.04
CA LYS A 63 -4.66 -17.18 1.85
C LYS A 63 -5.96 -17.47 1.11
N ARG A 64 -6.50 -16.46 0.42
CA ARG A 64 -7.71 -16.62 -0.40
C ARG A 64 -7.48 -17.63 -1.52
N LEU A 65 -6.32 -17.59 -2.16
CA LEU A 65 -5.97 -18.53 -3.21
C LEU A 65 -5.91 -19.97 -2.65
N SER A 66 -5.27 -20.16 -1.50
CA SER A 66 -5.21 -21.46 -0.83
C SER A 66 -6.59 -21.99 -0.50
N MET A 67 -7.48 -21.15 0.01
CA MET A 67 -8.88 -21.52 0.30
C MET A 67 -9.65 -21.85 -0.97
N ALA A 68 -9.46 -21.08 -2.03
CA ALA A 68 -10.12 -21.32 -3.32
C ALA A 68 -9.66 -22.63 -3.95
N GLU A 69 -8.39 -22.99 -3.83
CA GLU A 69 -7.86 -24.26 -4.30
C GLU A 69 -8.47 -25.44 -3.53
N LYS A 70 -8.60 -25.33 -2.21
CA LYS A 70 -9.24 -26.36 -1.38
C LYS A 70 -10.72 -26.51 -1.71
N ASN A 71 -11.41 -25.39 -1.92
CA ASN A 71 -12.82 -25.41 -2.31
C ASN A 71 -13.01 -26.06 -3.69
N LEU A 72 -12.09 -25.82 -4.62
CA LEU A 72 -12.13 -26.44 -5.94
C LEU A 72 -11.92 -27.95 -5.84
N GLU A 73 -11.00 -28.42 -5.01
CA GLU A 73 -10.78 -29.86 -4.76
C GLU A 73 -12.05 -30.53 -4.25
N LYS A 74 -12.74 -29.90 -3.29
CA LYS A 74 -14.01 -30.39 -2.75
C LYS A 74 -15.10 -30.42 -3.81
N ALA A 75 -15.21 -29.37 -4.61
CA ALA A 75 -16.18 -29.30 -5.70
C ALA A 75 -15.91 -30.35 -6.77
N ASP A 76 -14.65 -30.60 -7.06
CA ASP A 76 -14.21 -31.63 -8.01
C ASP A 76 -14.59 -33.03 -7.53
N GLU A 77 -14.34 -33.36 -6.27
CA GLU A 77 -14.75 -34.62 -5.65
C GLU A 77 -16.26 -34.77 -5.66
N ASN A 78 -17.00 -33.75 -5.27
CA ASN A 78 -18.47 -33.79 -5.26
C ASN A 78 -19.03 -33.99 -6.65
N LEU A 79 -18.44 -33.37 -7.67
CA LEU A 79 -18.87 -33.56 -9.05
C LEU A 79 -18.60 -35.01 -9.51
N ARG A 80 -17.46 -35.57 -9.14
CA ARG A 80 -17.10 -36.94 -9.45
C ARG A 80 -18.08 -37.95 -8.82
N TYR A 81 -18.40 -37.75 -7.53
CA TYR A 81 -19.38 -38.57 -6.82
C TYR A 81 -20.78 -38.45 -7.43
N ALA A 82 -21.19 -37.24 -7.77
CA ALA A 82 -22.49 -36.99 -8.39
C ALA A 82 -22.61 -37.72 -9.76
N LYS A 83 -21.54 -37.66 -10.58
CA LYS A 83 -21.50 -38.36 -11.87
C LYS A 83 -21.57 -39.87 -11.71
N LEU A 84 -20.80 -40.42 -10.76
CA LEU A 84 -20.83 -41.84 -10.47
C LEU A 84 -22.20 -42.29 -9.99
N GLY A 85 -22.80 -41.56 -9.07
CA GLY A 85 -24.14 -41.85 -8.56
C GLY A 85 -25.23 -41.77 -9.64
N PHE A 86 -25.08 -40.84 -10.58
CA PHE A 86 -25.98 -40.72 -11.72
C PHE A 86 -25.82 -41.94 -12.67
N MET A 87 -24.60 -42.34 -12.94
CA MET A 87 -24.34 -43.52 -13.79
C MET A 87 -24.92 -44.80 -13.18
N GLU A 88 -24.91 -44.92 -11.85
CA GLU A 88 -25.51 -46.07 -11.12
C GLU A 88 -27.02 -45.94 -10.93
N GLY A 89 -27.60 -44.81 -11.34
CA GLY A 89 -29.03 -44.60 -11.24
C GLY A 89 -29.54 -44.19 -9.84
N VAL A 90 -28.62 -43.89 -8.91
CA VAL A 90 -28.96 -43.58 -7.51
C VAL A 90 -29.21 -42.09 -7.32
N ILE A 91 -28.54 -41.23 -8.10
CA ILE A 91 -28.61 -39.76 -7.99
C ILE A 91 -29.31 -39.17 -9.21
N PRO A 92 -30.27 -38.24 -9.04
CA PRO A 92 -30.94 -37.58 -10.17
C PRO A 92 -30.03 -36.62 -10.91
N THR A 93 -30.37 -36.32 -12.17
CA THR A 93 -29.64 -35.37 -13.04
C THR A 93 -29.49 -34.01 -12.44
N SER A 94 -30.51 -33.55 -11.67
CA SER A 94 -30.49 -32.22 -11.02
C SER A 94 -29.31 -32.08 -10.06
N ASN A 95 -28.93 -33.12 -9.34
CA ASN A 95 -27.79 -33.10 -8.42
C ASN A 95 -26.46 -33.00 -9.17
N VAL A 96 -26.35 -33.62 -10.34
CA VAL A 96 -25.15 -33.50 -11.22
C VAL A 96 -25.03 -32.06 -11.72
N LEU A 97 -26.14 -31.44 -12.13
CA LEU A 97 -26.16 -30.05 -12.59
C LEU A 97 -25.78 -29.07 -11.48
N GLU A 98 -26.28 -29.31 -10.26
CA GLU A 98 -25.89 -28.49 -9.09
C GLU A 98 -24.39 -28.63 -8.78
N ALA A 99 -23.85 -29.86 -8.84
CA ALA A 99 -22.43 -30.11 -8.62
C ALA A 99 -21.57 -29.46 -9.71
N GLN A 100 -22.01 -29.50 -10.98
CA GLN A 100 -21.32 -28.78 -12.07
C GLN A 100 -21.30 -27.29 -11.88
N THR A 101 -22.43 -26.69 -11.46
CA THR A 101 -22.55 -25.27 -11.18
C THR A 101 -21.61 -24.87 -10.02
N ALA A 102 -21.58 -25.66 -8.97
CA ALA A 102 -20.67 -25.43 -7.83
C ALA A 102 -19.21 -25.55 -8.24
N TRP A 103 -18.88 -26.51 -9.11
CA TRP A 103 -17.54 -26.67 -9.65
C TRP A 103 -17.11 -25.47 -10.49
N LEU A 104 -17.99 -24.99 -11.38
CA LEU A 104 -17.71 -23.80 -12.21
C LEU A 104 -17.51 -22.55 -11.35
N SER A 105 -18.32 -22.39 -10.30
CA SER A 105 -18.18 -21.29 -9.36
C SER A 105 -16.83 -21.34 -8.62
N ALA A 106 -16.43 -22.53 -8.15
CA ALA A 106 -15.15 -22.74 -7.47
C ALA A 106 -13.97 -22.50 -8.41
N GLN A 107 -14.09 -22.89 -9.67
CA GLN A 107 -13.08 -22.65 -10.71
C GLN A 107 -12.91 -21.15 -10.97
N SER A 108 -14.02 -20.42 -11.07
CA SER A 108 -14.05 -18.98 -11.24
C SER A 108 -13.40 -18.26 -10.04
N ASP A 109 -13.74 -18.68 -8.82
CA ASP A 109 -13.17 -18.12 -7.60
C ASP A 109 -11.64 -18.34 -7.54
N LYS A 110 -11.16 -19.49 -7.97
CA LYS A 110 -9.73 -19.78 -8.04
C LYS A 110 -9.02 -18.84 -9.02
N ILE A 111 -9.58 -18.64 -10.20
CA ILE A 111 -9.03 -17.73 -11.22
C ILE A 111 -8.98 -16.30 -10.67
N ASP A 112 -10.06 -15.84 -10.06
CA ASP A 112 -10.12 -14.50 -9.45
C ASP A 112 -9.07 -14.35 -8.35
N ALA A 113 -8.90 -15.37 -7.51
CA ALA A 113 -7.89 -15.34 -6.45
C ALA A 113 -6.46 -15.33 -7.02
N GLN A 114 -6.19 -16.02 -8.11
CA GLN A 114 -4.90 -15.99 -8.81
C GLN A 114 -4.60 -14.60 -9.38
N ILE A 115 -5.61 -13.95 -9.96
CA ILE A 115 -5.49 -12.58 -10.47
C ILE A 115 -5.19 -11.62 -9.32
N ASP A 116 -5.90 -11.75 -8.20
CA ASP A 116 -5.69 -10.91 -7.01
C ASP A 116 -4.27 -11.06 -6.45
N VAL A 117 -3.74 -12.28 -6.40
CA VAL A 117 -2.36 -12.51 -5.95
C VAL A 117 -1.37 -11.76 -6.85
N LYS A 118 -1.53 -11.85 -8.16
CA LYS A 118 -0.66 -11.15 -9.11
C LYS A 118 -0.79 -9.64 -9.02
N LEU A 119 -2.01 -9.13 -8.89
CA LEU A 119 -2.25 -7.69 -8.74
C LEU A 119 -1.64 -7.13 -7.45
N THR A 120 -1.78 -7.86 -6.34
CA THR A 120 -1.21 -7.43 -5.06
C THR A 120 0.32 -7.49 -5.07
N GLU A 121 0.91 -8.49 -5.72
CA GLU A 121 2.36 -8.57 -5.92
C GLU A 121 2.90 -7.39 -6.74
N VAL A 122 2.24 -7.05 -7.83
CA VAL A 122 2.60 -5.89 -8.67
C VAL A 122 2.47 -4.60 -7.86
N TYR A 123 1.40 -4.46 -7.09
CA TYR A 123 1.19 -3.30 -6.22
C TYR A 123 2.28 -3.19 -5.16
N LEU A 124 2.68 -4.30 -4.55
CA LEU A 124 3.78 -4.34 -3.59
C LEU A 124 5.11 -3.90 -4.22
N ARG A 125 5.43 -4.41 -5.39
CA ARG A 125 6.64 -4.01 -6.14
C ARG A 125 6.63 -2.52 -6.47
N LYS A 126 5.48 -2.00 -6.88
CA LYS A 126 5.30 -0.57 -7.17
C LYS A 126 5.51 0.27 -5.92
N SER A 127 4.98 -0.17 -4.77
CA SER A 127 5.15 0.53 -3.49
C SER A 127 6.60 0.56 -3.03
N MET A 128 7.37 -0.49 -3.33
CA MET A 128 8.80 -0.56 -3.01
C MET A 128 9.67 0.21 -4.01
N GLY A 129 9.10 0.75 -5.10
CA GLY A 129 9.84 1.50 -6.10
C GLY A 129 10.74 0.66 -7.00
N VAL A 130 10.51 -0.64 -7.06
CA VAL A 130 11.31 -1.59 -7.88
C VAL A 130 10.91 -1.53 -9.36
N LEU A 131 9.69 -1.11 -9.63
CA LEU A 131 9.18 -0.90 -10.99
C LEU A 131 9.41 0.54 -11.42
N LYS A 132 10.42 0.74 -12.20
CA LYS A 132 10.67 2.01 -12.91
C LYS A 132 10.13 1.93 -14.32
#